data_342154adf1c9f344ad828d29c716a319
#
_entry.id   342154adf1c9f344ad828d29c716a319
#
_cell.length_a   1.000
_cell.length_b   1.000
_cell.length_c   1.000
_cell.angle_alpha   90.00
_cell.angle_beta   90.00
_cell.angle_gamma   90.00
#
_symmetry.space_group_name_H-M   'P 1'
#
loop_
_entity.id
_entity.type
_entity.pdbx_description
1 polymer ?
#
loop_
_entity_poly.entity_id
_entity_poly.type
_entity_poly.pdbx_seq_one_letter_code
_entity_poly.pdbx_strand_id
1 'polypeptide(L)'
;DQVLETIHFIMNLSRFPKCYVLMGNCEWAMNSLLTIPEIAGEIPKYLKRKSKNGIIRGIYNQEHFSDGHETPLGMQKIMAEKLKQELKFMSHLPTTLLFNDYLFVHAGVEPRDNYKECGLSSYLELQHFYELGHSLKYTVVVGHLPTSNYFPRSIHNDIIIDEEKKIICIDGGTGVKPISQLNALIINSYKGEVTYQTECVQPFPIGVLNKDLYGNGEVDHKIAFPDYEVKMMKKGKEFSQCYRVSDHVMISIKNEFLYERNHHLYCLDDYTDHWFIGEKGTEVKIAGVYGHYVYVICGAQVGWVNEEDID
;
A
#
# COMPACT_ATOMS: atom_id res chain seq x y z
N ASP A 1 -11.02 14.78 12.33
CA ASP A 1 -10.91 13.46 11.63
C ASP A 1 -9.70 13.53 10.69
N GLN A 2 -8.64 12.80 11.01
CA GLN A 2 -7.35 12.86 10.28
C GLN A 2 -7.50 12.60 8.77
N VAL A 3 -8.49 11.84 8.35
CA VAL A 3 -8.71 11.52 6.93
C VAL A 3 -9.29 12.74 6.19
N LEU A 4 -10.22 13.47 6.79
CA LEU A 4 -10.73 14.72 6.22
C LEU A 4 -9.66 15.82 6.20
N GLU A 5 -8.84 15.89 7.23
CA GLU A 5 -7.70 16.82 7.28
C GLU A 5 -6.71 16.55 6.14
N THR A 6 -6.43 15.29 5.85
CA THR A 6 -5.56 14.89 4.72
C THR A 6 -6.15 15.32 3.37
N ILE A 7 -7.44 15.07 3.13
CA ILE A 7 -8.10 15.52 1.88
C ILE A 7 -8.05 17.04 1.77
N HIS A 8 -8.40 17.77 2.83
CA HIS A 8 -8.37 19.23 2.80
C HIS A 8 -6.95 19.77 2.59
N PHE A 9 -5.93 19.12 3.16
CA PHE A 9 -4.55 19.44 2.89
C PHE A 9 -4.21 19.29 1.39
N ILE A 10 -4.58 18.17 0.77
CA ILE A 10 -4.36 17.90 -0.66
C ILE A 10 -5.15 18.90 -1.53
N MET A 11 -6.41 19.20 -1.18
CA MET A 11 -7.21 20.21 -1.87
C MET A 11 -6.55 21.60 -1.80
N ASN A 12 -5.96 21.97 -0.68
CA ASN A 12 -5.23 23.22 -0.54
C ASN A 12 -3.93 23.20 -1.34
N LEU A 13 -3.18 22.08 -1.30
CA LEU A 13 -1.95 21.91 -2.06
C LEU A 13 -2.19 22.02 -3.57
N SER A 14 -3.30 21.46 -4.07
CA SER A 14 -3.67 21.50 -5.49
C SER A 14 -3.94 22.93 -6.03
N ARG A 15 -4.10 23.93 -5.16
CA ARG A 15 -4.28 25.34 -5.54
C ARG A 15 -2.96 26.03 -5.88
N PHE A 16 -1.82 25.45 -5.50
CA PHE A 16 -0.53 26.02 -5.84
C PHE A 16 -0.21 25.79 -7.33
N PRO A 17 0.42 26.76 -8.00
CA PRO A 17 0.84 26.59 -9.37
C PRO A 17 1.77 25.38 -9.54
N LYS A 18 1.56 24.60 -10.60
CA LYS A 18 2.34 23.40 -10.93
C LYS A 18 2.22 22.25 -9.92
N CYS A 19 1.20 22.26 -9.07
CA CYS A 19 0.82 21.14 -8.25
C CYS A 19 -0.35 20.41 -8.90
N TYR A 20 -0.19 19.13 -9.18
CA TYR A 20 -1.18 18.29 -9.84
C TYR A 20 -1.50 17.09 -8.96
N VAL A 21 -2.78 16.82 -8.80
CA VAL A 21 -3.30 15.66 -8.07
C VAL A 21 -3.98 14.74 -9.07
N LEU A 22 -3.64 13.46 -9.04
CA LEU A 22 -4.25 12.48 -9.92
C LEU A 22 -5.33 11.69 -9.17
N MET A 23 -6.32 11.24 -9.93
CA MET A 23 -7.35 10.34 -9.43
C MET A 23 -6.78 8.95 -9.20
N GLY A 24 -7.03 8.38 -8.02
CA GLY A 24 -6.83 6.99 -7.73
C GLY A 24 -8.16 6.21 -7.69
N ASN A 25 -8.07 4.90 -7.57
CA ASN A 25 -9.24 4.02 -7.50
C ASN A 25 -10.11 4.28 -6.27
N CYS A 26 -9.53 4.71 -5.15
CA CYS A 26 -10.28 5.02 -3.93
C CYS A 26 -11.12 6.29 -4.09
N GLU A 27 -10.58 7.35 -4.69
CA GLU A 27 -11.30 8.60 -4.98
C GLU A 27 -12.43 8.36 -5.97
N TRP A 28 -12.15 7.60 -7.03
CA TRP A 28 -13.17 7.22 -8.02
C TRP A 28 -14.30 6.38 -7.40
N ALA A 29 -13.95 5.36 -6.61
CA ALA A 29 -14.92 4.49 -5.96
C ALA A 29 -15.79 5.26 -4.96
N MET A 30 -15.20 6.15 -4.14
CA MET A 30 -15.94 6.97 -3.18
C MET A 30 -16.87 7.96 -3.90
N ASN A 31 -16.36 8.64 -4.93
CA ASN A 31 -17.17 9.57 -5.72
C ASN A 31 -18.37 8.83 -6.35
N SER A 32 -18.12 7.70 -7.03
CA SER A 32 -19.18 6.89 -7.64
C SER A 32 -20.20 6.40 -6.61
N LEU A 33 -19.73 5.86 -5.48
CA LEU A 33 -20.58 5.32 -4.41
C LEU A 33 -21.53 6.39 -3.84
N LEU A 34 -21.08 7.65 -3.75
CA LEU A 34 -21.85 8.73 -3.14
C LEU A 34 -22.63 9.59 -4.13
N THR A 35 -22.37 9.46 -5.44
CA THR A 35 -23.04 10.30 -6.46
C THR A 35 -23.95 9.53 -7.42
N ILE A 36 -23.81 8.21 -7.53
CA ILE A 36 -24.62 7.37 -8.41
C ILE A 36 -25.72 6.69 -7.61
N PRO A 37 -27.01 7.11 -7.74
CA PRO A 37 -28.10 6.59 -6.90
C PRO A 37 -28.31 5.07 -7.04
N GLU A 38 -28.07 4.51 -8.22
CA GLU A 38 -28.29 3.10 -8.55
C GLU A 38 -27.42 2.16 -7.74
N ILE A 39 -26.26 2.63 -7.24
CA ILE A 39 -25.35 1.83 -6.44
C ILE A 39 -25.38 2.16 -4.93
N ALA A 40 -26.34 2.97 -4.48
CA ALA A 40 -26.48 3.30 -3.06
C ALA A 40 -26.56 2.04 -2.15
N GLY A 41 -27.15 0.95 -2.65
CA GLY A 41 -27.20 -0.35 -1.98
C GLY A 41 -25.84 -0.99 -1.67
N GLU A 42 -24.76 -0.51 -2.26
CA GLU A 42 -23.39 -0.97 -1.97
C GLU A 42 -22.78 -0.33 -0.71
N ILE A 43 -23.36 0.77 -0.18
CA ILE A 43 -22.84 1.44 1.03
C ILE A 43 -22.70 0.50 2.22
N PRO A 44 -23.71 -0.32 2.60
CA PRO A 44 -23.55 -1.28 3.68
C PRO A 44 -22.46 -2.34 3.44
N LYS A 45 -22.28 -2.77 2.19
CA LYS A 45 -21.23 -3.72 1.81
C LYS A 45 -19.83 -3.07 1.88
N TYR A 46 -19.72 -1.83 1.41
CA TYR A 46 -18.50 -1.04 1.53
C TYR A 46 -18.08 -0.89 2.98
N LEU A 47 -19.02 -0.52 3.86
CA LEU A 47 -18.78 -0.37 5.29
C LEU A 47 -18.35 -1.68 5.98
N LYS A 48 -18.76 -2.84 5.48
CA LYS A 48 -18.31 -4.15 6.00
C LYS A 48 -16.88 -4.51 5.58
N ARG A 49 -16.44 -4.05 4.40
CA ARG A 49 -15.15 -4.44 3.79
C ARG A 49 -13.99 -3.52 4.15
N LYS A 50 -14.25 -2.22 4.32
CA LYS A 50 -13.21 -1.20 4.52
C LYS A 50 -12.94 -0.93 5.99
N SER A 51 -11.73 -0.43 6.26
CA SER A 51 -11.22 -0.22 7.61
C SER A 51 -12.13 0.67 8.46
N LYS A 52 -11.97 0.56 9.77
CA LYS A 52 -12.74 1.30 10.77
C LYS A 52 -12.55 2.82 10.70
N ASN A 53 -11.55 3.33 9.99
CA ASN A 53 -11.08 4.71 10.02
C ASN A 53 -11.27 5.48 8.69
N GLY A 54 -12.16 5.05 7.80
CA GLY A 54 -12.43 5.79 6.54
C GLY A 54 -13.46 6.91 6.71
N ILE A 55 -13.43 7.91 5.81
CA ILE A 55 -14.36 9.06 5.81
C ILE A 55 -15.83 8.61 5.85
N ILE A 56 -16.21 7.68 4.98
CA ILE A 56 -17.59 7.16 4.93
C ILE A 56 -17.98 6.52 6.26
N ARG A 57 -17.07 5.81 6.90
CA ARG A 57 -17.29 5.23 8.23
C ARG A 57 -17.42 6.30 9.30
N GLY A 58 -16.61 7.35 9.24
CA GLY A 58 -16.70 8.48 10.16
C GLY A 58 -18.08 9.14 10.11
N ILE A 59 -18.57 9.46 8.91
CA ILE A 59 -19.91 10.04 8.73
C ILE A 59 -21.00 9.07 9.15
N TYR A 60 -20.87 7.77 8.79
CA TYR A 60 -21.80 6.73 9.22
C TYR A 60 -22.01 6.71 10.74
N ASN A 61 -20.91 6.80 11.49
CA ASN A 61 -20.96 6.82 12.95
C ASN A 61 -21.52 8.14 13.51
N GLN A 62 -21.12 9.28 12.94
CA GLN A 62 -21.59 10.62 13.37
C GLN A 62 -23.09 10.79 13.18
N GLU A 63 -23.65 10.26 12.10
CA GLU A 63 -25.09 10.36 11.80
C GLU A 63 -25.91 9.24 12.43
N HIS A 64 -25.32 8.39 13.25
CA HIS A 64 -26.00 7.28 13.92
C HIS A 64 -26.77 6.35 12.97
N PHE A 65 -26.28 6.14 11.76
CA PHE A 65 -26.92 5.25 10.77
C PHE A 65 -26.99 3.79 11.24
N SER A 66 -26.21 3.40 12.26
CA SER A 66 -26.31 2.10 12.92
C SER A 66 -27.69 1.84 13.54
N ASP A 67 -28.45 2.89 13.85
CA ASP A 67 -29.79 2.78 14.49
C ASP A 67 -30.86 2.28 13.50
N GLY A 68 -30.51 2.15 12.21
CA GLY A 68 -31.33 1.50 11.18
C GLY A 68 -32.51 2.33 10.66
N HIS A 69 -32.54 3.62 10.95
CA HIS A 69 -33.62 4.53 10.55
C HIS A 69 -33.52 5.03 9.10
N GLU A 70 -32.36 4.88 8.46
CA GLU A 70 -32.10 5.39 7.11
C GLU A 70 -31.96 4.29 6.07
N THR A 71 -32.54 4.54 4.90
CA THR A 71 -32.31 3.70 3.72
C THR A 71 -30.91 3.93 3.14
N PRO A 72 -30.31 2.99 2.39
CA PRO A 72 -29.03 3.20 1.72
C PRO A 72 -29.01 4.47 0.84
N LEU A 73 -30.11 4.78 0.17
CA LEU A 73 -30.26 6.00 -0.64
C LEU A 73 -30.32 7.27 0.24
N GLY A 74 -30.97 7.19 1.40
CA GLY A 74 -30.99 8.28 2.40
C GLY A 74 -29.58 8.54 2.94
N MET A 75 -28.87 7.50 3.35
CA MET A 75 -27.46 7.58 3.77
C MET A 75 -26.58 8.22 2.69
N GLN A 76 -26.72 7.78 1.43
CA GLN A 76 -25.97 8.33 0.30
C GLN A 76 -26.18 9.85 0.17
N LYS A 77 -27.42 10.32 0.20
CA LYS A 77 -27.74 11.74 0.08
C LYS A 77 -27.15 12.58 1.19
N ILE A 78 -27.25 12.12 2.44
CA ILE A 78 -26.71 12.81 3.60
C ILE A 78 -25.17 12.86 3.52
N MET A 79 -24.53 11.74 3.21
CA MET A 79 -23.07 11.68 3.03
C MET A 79 -22.59 12.58 1.89
N ALA A 80 -23.29 12.56 0.75
CA ALA A 80 -22.95 13.39 -0.40
C ALA A 80 -23.06 14.89 -0.10
N GLU A 81 -24.07 15.32 0.67
CA GLU A 81 -24.20 16.72 1.05
C GLU A 81 -23.09 17.17 2.02
N LYS A 82 -22.71 16.30 2.96
CA LYS A 82 -21.60 16.56 3.89
C LYS A 82 -20.24 16.64 3.18
N LEU A 83 -20.04 15.88 2.13
CA LEU A 83 -18.78 15.78 1.38
C LEU A 83 -18.85 16.51 0.02
N LYS A 84 -19.76 17.47 -0.12
CA LYS A 84 -20.02 18.15 -1.39
C LYS A 84 -18.80 18.79 -2.04
N GLN A 85 -17.92 19.41 -1.23
CA GLN A 85 -16.71 20.05 -1.73
C GLN A 85 -15.66 19.02 -2.13
N GLU A 86 -15.48 17.99 -1.34
CA GLU A 86 -14.55 16.87 -1.55
C GLU A 86 -14.95 16.07 -2.79
N LEU A 87 -16.22 15.73 -2.93
CA LEU A 87 -16.76 15.03 -4.11
C LEU A 87 -16.61 15.86 -5.37
N LYS A 88 -16.86 17.18 -5.29
CA LYS A 88 -16.61 18.09 -6.41
C LYS A 88 -15.13 18.11 -6.78
N PHE A 89 -14.23 18.17 -5.81
CA PHE A 89 -12.80 18.12 -6.06
C PHE A 89 -12.40 16.80 -6.74
N MET A 90 -12.81 15.66 -6.20
CA MET A 90 -12.50 14.34 -6.74
C MET A 90 -13.03 14.15 -8.17
N SER A 91 -14.25 14.63 -8.46
CA SER A 91 -14.84 14.50 -9.81
C SER A 91 -14.08 15.24 -10.92
N HIS A 92 -13.17 16.16 -10.56
CA HIS A 92 -12.38 16.95 -11.50
C HIS A 92 -10.90 16.51 -11.55
N LEU A 93 -10.52 15.48 -10.79
CA LEU A 93 -9.14 14.97 -10.84
C LEU A 93 -8.85 14.32 -12.19
N PRO A 94 -7.73 14.67 -12.84
CA PRO A 94 -7.28 13.97 -14.03
C PRO A 94 -6.81 12.55 -13.67
N THR A 95 -6.97 11.61 -14.59
CA THR A 95 -6.49 10.22 -14.44
C THR A 95 -5.04 10.05 -14.83
N THR A 96 -4.53 10.94 -15.69
CA THR A 96 -3.15 10.90 -16.19
C THR A 96 -2.56 12.30 -16.29
N LEU A 97 -1.25 12.39 -16.11
CA LEU A 97 -0.47 13.61 -16.36
C LEU A 97 0.76 13.26 -17.21
N LEU A 98 0.86 13.83 -18.40
CA LEU A 98 2.08 13.78 -19.18
C LEU A 98 2.88 15.06 -18.95
N PHE A 99 4.08 14.90 -18.42
CA PHE A 99 5.02 16.01 -18.21
C PHE A 99 6.40 15.62 -18.73
N ASN A 100 6.90 16.34 -19.74
CA ASN A 100 8.08 15.95 -20.49
C ASN A 100 7.99 14.50 -21.00
N ASP A 101 8.97 13.67 -20.64
CA ASP A 101 9.04 12.26 -21.02
C ASP A 101 8.44 11.31 -19.97
N TYR A 102 7.67 11.83 -19.01
CA TYR A 102 7.06 11.06 -17.93
C TYR A 102 5.54 11.09 -18.03
N LEU A 103 4.95 9.90 -18.03
CA LEU A 103 3.50 9.70 -17.90
C LEU A 103 3.19 9.24 -16.48
N PHE A 104 2.51 10.07 -15.71
CA PHE A 104 2.04 9.74 -14.36
C PHE A 104 0.62 9.20 -14.45
N VAL A 105 0.36 8.08 -13.84
CA VAL A 105 -0.93 7.41 -13.78
C VAL A 105 -1.04 6.58 -12.49
N HIS A 106 -2.26 6.41 -11.94
CA HIS A 106 -2.39 5.73 -10.64
C HIS A 106 -1.96 4.26 -10.70
N ALA A 107 -2.53 3.45 -11.62
CA ALA A 107 -2.27 2.00 -11.64
C ALA A 107 -1.46 1.53 -12.85
N GLY A 108 -1.74 2.03 -14.05
CA GLY A 108 -1.01 1.64 -15.24
C GLY A 108 -1.70 2.00 -16.54
N VAL A 109 -1.19 1.46 -17.62
CA VAL A 109 -1.73 1.59 -18.98
C VAL A 109 -1.74 0.22 -19.65
N GLU A 110 -2.69 0.01 -20.55
CA GLU A 110 -2.69 -1.19 -21.40
C GLU A 110 -1.48 -1.18 -22.34
N PRO A 111 -1.02 -2.35 -22.84
CA PRO A 111 0.06 -2.47 -23.81
C PRO A 111 -0.38 -1.95 -25.20
N ARG A 112 -0.55 -0.63 -25.30
CA ARG A 112 -0.97 0.09 -26.51
C ARG A 112 0.01 1.21 -26.83
N ASP A 113 0.14 1.58 -28.09
CA ASP A 113 1.01 2.69 -28.52
C ASP A 113 0.49 4.05 -28.10
N ASN A 114 -0.83 4.16 -27.90
CA ASN A 114 -1.49 5.38 -27.45
C ASN A 114 -2.20 5.15 -26.11
N TYR A 115 -1.61 5.64 -25.03
CA TYR A 115 -2.19 5.51 -23.69
C TYR A 115 -3.59 6.16 -23.57
N LYS A 116 -3.93 7.17 -24.39
CA LYS A 116 -5.24 7.85 -24.34
C LYS A 116 -6.41 6.97 -24.77
N GLU A 117 -6.13 5.83 -25.38
CA GLU A 117 -7.12 4.84 -25.79
C GLU A 117 -7.37 3.76 -24.72
N CYS A 118 -6.64 3.80 -23.60
CA CYS A 118 -6.85 2.90 -22.48
C CYS A 118 -8.18 3.19 -21.77
N GLY A 119 -8.77 2.13 -21.21
CA GLY A 119 -9.96 2.26 -20.38
C GLY A 119 -9.67 2.86 -19.01
N LEU A 120 -10.69 3.43 -18.37
CA LEU A 120 -10.57 4.01 -17.03
C LEU A 120 -10.07 2.98 -16.00
N SER A 121 -10.51 1.73 -16.11
CA SER A 121 -10.06 0.64 -15.23
C SER A 121 -8.56 0.39 -15.32
N SER A 122 -7.96 0.57 -16.49
CA SER A 122 -6.50 0.41 -16.64
C SER A 122 -5.74 1.50 -15.89
N TYR A 123 -6.23 2.74 -15.93
CA TYR A 123 -5.60 3.84 -15.21
C TYR A 123 -5.72 3.69 -13.69
N LEU A 124 -6.80 3.09 -13.19
CA LEU A 124 -7.16 3.10 -11.77
C LEU A 124 -6.98 1.76 -11.05
N GLU A 125 -7.00 0.62 -11.77
CA GLU A 125 -7.13 -0.71 -11.14
C GLU A 125 -6.24 -1.79 -11.77
N LEU A 126 -5.39 -1.44 -12.76
CA LEU A 126 -4.52 -2.42 -13.42
C LEU A 126 -3.55 -3.03 -12.42
N GLN A 127 -3.68 -4.33 -12.20
CA GLN A 127 -2.78 -5.09 -11.33
C GLN A 127 -1.50 -5.48 -12.07
N HIS A 128 -0.40 -5.57 -11.35
CA HIS A 128 0.87 -6.12 -11.84
C HIS A 128 1.44 -5.39 -13.08
N PHE A 129 1.24 -4.07 -13.17
CA PHE A 129 1.70 -3.27 -14.30
C PHE A 129 3.21 -3.41 -14.54
N TYR A 130 4.00 -3.52 -13.47
CA TYR A 130 5.46 -3.66 -13.57
C TYR A 130 5.89 -4.96 -14.30
N GLU A 131 5.16 -6.06 -14.09
CA GLU A 131 5.39 -7.33 -14.79
C GLU A 131 4.86 -7.31 -16.22
N LEU A 132 3.70 -6.68 -16.43
CA LEU A 132 3.06 -6.58 -17.75
C LEU A 132 3.88 -5.71 -18.72
N GLY A 133 4.47 -4.62 -18.21
CA GLY A 133 5.21 -3.68 -19.04
C GLY A 133 4.31 -2.84 -19.96
N HIS A 134 4.95 -2.04 -20.82
CA HIS A 134 4.27 -1.21 -21.83
C HIS A 134 5.17 -0.96 -23.05
N SER A 135 4.58 -0.46 -24.15
CA SER A 135 5.30 -0.10 -25.40
C SER A 135 5.45 1.40 -25.63
N LEU A 136 5.05 2.24 -24.67
CA LEU A 136 5.13 3.69 -24.82
C LEU A 136 6.56 4.19 -24.86
N LYS A 137 6.79 5.31 -25.54
CA LYS A 137 8.11 6.00 -25.54
C LYS A 137 8.44 6.69 -24.22
N TYR A 138 7.44 6.91 -23.36
CA TYR A 138 7.56 7.62 -22.08
C TYR A 138 7.99 6.68 -20.96
N THR A 139 8.59 7.22 -19.91
CA THR A 139 8.70 6.54 -18.63
C THR A 139 7.38 6.66 -17.90
N VAL A 140 6.78 5.54 -17.48
CA VAL A 140 5.49 5.51 -16.78
C VAL A 140 5.73 5.42 -15.28
N VAL A 141 5.18 6.40 -14.54
CA VAL A 141 5.27 6.45 -13.07
C VAL A 141 3.91 6.02 -12.49
N VAL A 142 3.93 4.97 -11.66
CA VAL A 142 2.72 4.34 -11.12
C VAL A 142 2.76 4.17 -9.59
N GLY A 143 1.57 4.11 -8.99
CA GLY A 143 1.32 3.65 -7.62
C GLY A 143 0.48 2.38 -7.61
N HIS A 144 -0.63 2.37 -6.84
CA HIS A 144 -1.70 1.38 -6.75
C HIS A 144 -1.31 0.02 -6.16
N LEU A 145 -0.27 -0.61 -6.63
CA LEU A 145 0.24 -1.85 -6.07
C LEU A 145 1.54 -1.57 -5.30
N PRO A 146 1.56 -1.79 -3.96
CA PRO A 146 2.75 -1.57 -3.16
C PRO A 146 3.98 -2.29 -3.71
N THR A 147 5.12 -1.62 -3.74
CA THR A 147 6.36 -2.14 -4.33
C THR A 147 6.85 -3.42 -3.65
N SER A 148 6.50 -3.64 -2.36
CA SER A 148 6.76 -4.90 -1.67
C SER A 148 6.24 -6.13 -2.40
N ASN A 149 5.20 -5.99 -3.24
CA ASN A 149 4.66 -7.13 -4.00
C ASN A 149 5.59 -7.57 -5.14
N TYR A 150 6.45 -6.66 -5.63
CA TYR A 150 7.36 -6.94 -6.74
C TYR A 150 8.73 -7.51 -6.31
N PHE A 151 9.15 -7.28 -5.04
CA PHE A 151 10.41 -7.83 -4.55
C PHE A 151 10.27 -9.32 -4.22
N PRO A 152 11.18 -10.20 -4.69
CA PRO A 152 10.98 -11.64 -4.57
C PRO A 152 11.14 -12.17 -3.12
N ARG A 153 11.94 -11.51 -2.28
CA ARG A 153 12.30 -12.02 -0.93
C ARG A 153 12.12 -11.03 0.20
N SER A 154 11.86 -9.76 -0.09
CA SER A 154 11.70 -8.70 0.90
C SER A 154 10.32 -8.09 0.84
N ILE A 155 9.89 -7.49 1.94
CA ILE A 155 8.60 -6.78 2.07
C ILE A 155 8.78 -5.27 2.30
N HIS A 156 9.97 -4.71 2.01
CA HIS A 156 10.16 -3.26 1.99
C HIS A 156 9.38 -2.61 0.85
N ASN A 157 9.14 -1.31 0.96
CA ASN A 157 8.35 -0.56 -0.02
C ASN A 157 9.15 0.59 -0.67
N ASP A 158 10.44 0.40 -0.91
CA ASP A 158 11.24 1.38 -1.62
C ASP A 158 10.79 1.53 -3.08
N ILE A 159 11.03 2.72 -3.63
CA ILE A 159 10.70 3.02 -5.04
C ILE A 159 11.50 2.10 -5.96
N ILE A 160 10.83 1.52 -6.95
CA ILE A 160 11.47 0.78 -8.03
C ILE A 160 11.67 1.73 -9.21
N ILE A 161 12.91 1.87 -9.66
CA ILE A 161 13.26 2.62 -10.88
C ILE A 161 13.86 1.62 -11.87
N ASP A 162 13.12 1.31 -12.92
CA ASP A 162 13.54 0.38 -13.98
C ASP A 162 13.64 1.15 -15.30
N GLU A 163 14.86 1.54 -15.64
CA GLU A 163 15.15 2.32 -16.84
C GLU A 163 14.99 1.51 -18.12
N GLU A 164 15.22 0.18 -18.06
CA GLU A 164 15.06 -0.70 -19.20
C GLU A 164 13.58 -0.86 -19.57
N LYS A 165 12.72 -1.12 -18.59
CA LYS A 165 11.27 -1.17 -18.78
C LYS A 165 10.64 0.21 -18.95
N LYS A 166 11.35 1.28 -18.60
CA LYS A 166 10.81 2.66 -18.46
C LYS A 166 9.61 2.72 -17.53
N ILE A 167 9.73 2.05 -16.36
CA ILE A 167 8.69 2.02 -15.32
C ILE A 167 9.29 2.47 -14.00
N ILE A 168 8.57 3.35 -13.31
CA ILE A 168 8.87 3.72 -11.92
C ILE A 168 7.65 3.40 -11.07
N CYS A 169 7.81 2.53 -10.05
CA CYS A 169 6.75 2.19 -9.10
C CYS A 169 7.04 2.91 -7.78
N ILE A 170 6.12 3.79 -7.34
CA ILE A 170 6.33 4.66 -6.17
C ILE A 170 5.44 4.30 -4.97
N ASP A 171 4.58 3.30 -5.06
CA ASP A 171 3.63 2.98 -3.98
C ASP A 171 4.34 2.39 -2.76
N GLY A 172 4.35 3.15 -1.68
CA GLY A 172 4.93 2.75 -0.40
C GLY A 172 3.98 1.94 0.50
N GLY A 173 2.79 1.55 0.03
CA GLY A 173 1.82 0.75 0.77
C GLY A 173 1.05 1.51 1.85
N THR A 174 1.13 2.84 1.92
CA THR A 174 0.49 3.66 2.96
C THR A 174 -1.02 3.43 2.98
N GLY A 175 -1.54 3.06 4.16
CA GLY A 175 -2.97 2.76 4.36
C GLY A 175 -3.41 1.37 3.88
N VAL A 176 -2.50 0.57 3.30
CA VAL A 176 -2.75 -0.79 2.81
C VAL A 176 -1.90 -1.82 3.53
N LYS A 177 -0.62 -1.52 3.80
CA LYS A 177 0.33 -2.42 4.44
C LYS A 177 0.68 -1.94 5.85
N PRO A 178 0.84 -2.83 6.85
CA PRO A 178 1.34 -2.46 8.17
C PRO A 178 2.76 -1.91 8.12
N ILE A 179 3.64 -2.56 7.37
CA ILE A 179 4.97 -2.06 7.05
C ILE A 179 4.85 -1.21 5.78
N SER A 180 4.62 0.07 5.97
CA SER A 180 4.42 1.01 4.87
C SER A 180 5.23 2.27 5.05
N GLN A 181 5.38 3.01 3.97
CA GLN A 181 6.05 4.31 3.94
C GLN A 181 5.38 5.25 2.94
N LEU A 182 5.47 6.54 3.18
CA LEU A 182 5.12 7.54 2.19
C LEU A 182 6.37 7.86 1.37
N ASN A 183 6.35 7.50 0.10
CA ASN A 183 7.48 7.72 -0.82
C ASN A 183 7.38 9.07 -1.52
N ALA A 184 8.54 9.65 -1.80
CA ALA A 184 8.70 10.79 -2.68
C ALA A 184 9.80 10.50 -3.72
N LEU A 185 9.49 10.69 -5.00
CA LEU A 185 10.42 10.62 -6.11
C LEU A 185 10.78 12.04 -6.56
N ILE A 186 12.06 12.36 -6.61
CA ILE A 186 12.59 13.62 -7.12
C ILE A 186 13.30 13.33 -8.44
N ILE A 187 12.79 13.92 -9.53
CA ILE A 187 13.37 13.78 -10.86
C ILE A 187 14.06 15.08 -11.21
N ASN A 188 15.38 15.06 -11.32
CA ASN A 188 16.18 16.20 -11.73
C ASN A 188 16.60 16.04 -13.20
N SER A 189 16.36 17.07 -14.00
CA SER A 189 16.80 17.10 -15.40
C SER A 189 17.62 18.37 -15.66
N TYR A 190 18.87 18.19 -16.06
CA TYR A 190 19.79 19.28 -16.38
C TYR A 190 20.59 18.94 -17.61
N LYS A 191 20.53 19.80 -18.65
CA LYS A 191 21.27 19.64 -19.93
C LYS A 191 21.14 18.26 -20.59
N GLY A 192 19.96 17.62 -20.46
CA GLY A 192 19.68 16.29 -21.03
C GLY A 192 20.11 15.12 -20.14
N GLU A 193 20.77 15.36 -19.03
CA GLU A 193 21.01 14.34 -18.00
C GLU A 193 19.85 14.29 -17.02
N VAL A 194 19.43 13.09 -16.65
CA VAL A 194 18.38 12.86 -15.67
C VAL A 194 18.95 12.09 -14.48
N THR A 195 18.64 12.56 -13.28
CA THR A 195 18.99 11.87 -12.04
C THR A 195 17.74 11.72 -11.16
N TYR A 196 17.70 10.63 -10.41
CA TYR A 196 16.62 10.33 -9.49
C TYR A 196 17.13 10.39 -8.05
N GLN A 197 16.30 10.96 -7.17
CA GLN A 197 16.48 10.87 -5.72
C GLN A 197 15.18 10.36 -5.11
N THR A 198 15.30 9.57 -4.08
CA THR A 198 14.14 8.98 -3.38
C THR A 198 14.20 9.36 -1.91
N GLU A 199 13.06 9.76 -1.37
CA GLU A 199 12.87 10.04 0.05
C GLU A 199 11.66 9.25 0.55
N CYS A 200 11.66 8.90 1.83
CA CYS A 200 10.50 8.26 2.44
C CYS A 200 10.28 8.71 3.89
N VAL A 201 9.02 8.64 4.30
CA VAL A 201 8.62 8.83 5.70
C VAL A 201 7.97 7.53 6.20
N GLN A 202 8.50 7.02 7.30
CA GLN A 202 7.96 5.87 8.04
C GLN A 202 7.79 6.28 9.51
N PRO A 203 6.56 6.25 10.06
CA PRO A 203 6.28 6.73 11.42
C PRO A 203 6.52 5.64 12.50
N PHE A 204 7.61 4.90 12.38
CA PHE A 204 7.97 3.86 13.35
C PHE A 204 8.96 4.39 14.39
N PRO A 205 8.87 3.93 15.66
CA PRO A 205 9.89 4.20 16.68
C PRO A 205 11.27 3.70 16.23
N ILE A 206 12.30 4.34 16.71
CA ILE A 206 13.69 3.95 16.47
C ILE A 206 14.19 3.15 17.68
N GLY A 207 14.88 2.05 17.41
CA GLY A 207 15.68 1.30 18.36
C GLY A 207 17.13 1.18 17.87
N VAL A 208 18.02 0.71 18.70
CA VAL A 208 19.46 0.55 18.37
C VAL A 208 19.89 -0.86 18.73
N LEU A 209 20.58 -1.55 17.82
CA LEU A 209 21.12 -2.88 18.11
C LEU A 209 22.22 -2.77 19.17
N ASN A 210 22.12 -3.57 20.24
CA ASN A 210 23.11 -3.55 21.34
C ASN A 210 24.23 -4.58 21.17
N LYS A 211 24.15 -5.44 20.14
CA LYS A 211 25.19 -6.41 19.72
C LYS A 211 25.16 -6.64 18.20
N ASP A 212 26.21 -7.30 17.69
CA ASP A 212 26.22 -7.75 16.28
C ASP A 212 25.27 -8.93 16.11
N LEU A 213 24.48 -8.88 15.03
CA LEU A 213 23.54 -9.92 14.64
C LEU A 213 23.99 -10.56 13.32
N TYR A 214 24.03 -11.87 13.30
CA TYR A 214 24.47 -12.67 12.17
C TYR A 214 23.30 -13.52 11.65
N GLY A 215 23.21 -13.67 10.33
CA GLY A 215 22.22 -14.55 9.70
C GLY A 215 22.43 -16.01 10.07
N ASN A 216 21.35 -16.76 10.07
CA ASN A 216 21.37 -18.21 10.33
C ASN A 216 21.80 -19.04 9.10
N GLY A 217 22.06 -18.39 7.95
CA GLY A 217 22.45 -19.03 6.70
C GLY A 217 21.30 -19.72 5.95
N GLU A 218 20.07 -19.56 6.42
CA GLU A 218 18.88 -20.07 5.74
C GLU A 218 18.43 -19.11 4.64
N VAL A 219 17.67 -19.63 3.67
CA VAL A 219 17.06 -18.81 2.62
C VAL A 219 15.79 -18.17 3.17
N ASP A 220 15.73 -16.85 3.09
CA ASP A 220 14.57 -16.09 3.52
C ASP A 220 13.40 -16.26 2.56
N HIS A 221 12.21 -16.33 3.12
CA HIS A 221 10.98 -16.43 2.39
C HIS A 221 10.03 -15.28 2.79
N LYS A 222 9.09 -14.97 1.88
CA LYS A 222 8.06 -13.98 2.17
C LYS A 222 6.68 -14.52 1.88
N ILE A 223 5.70 -13.93 2.56
CA ILE A 223 4.28 -13.96 2.19
C ILE A 223 3.88 -12.53 1.82
N ALA A 224 3.19 -12.35 0.71
CA ALA A 224 2.66 -11.06 0.27
C ALA A 224 1.41 -11.28 -0.59
N PHE A 225 0.66 -10.20 -0.83
CA PHE A 225 -0.51 -10.23 -1.72
C PHE A 225 -0.17 -10.82 -3.10
N PRO A 226 -1.02 -11.71 -3.66
CA PRO A 226 -2.29 -12.21 -3.09
C PRO A 226 -2.16 -13.51 -2.27
N ASP A 227 -0.96 -14.06 -2.07
CA ASP A 227 -0.69 -15.43 -1.62
C ASP A 227 -0.57 -15.54 -0.09
N TYR A 228 -1.62 -15.19 0.63
CA TYR A 228 -1.65 -15.27 2.10
C TYR A 228 -2.06 -16.63 2.65
N GLU A 229 -2.62 -17.54 1.84
CA GLU A 229 -3.08 -18.83 2.31
C GLU A 229 -1.90 -19.77 2.59
N VAL A 230 -1.89 -20.34 3.80
CA VAL A 230 -0.83 -21.23 4.27
C VAL A 230 -1.42 -22.51 4.87
N LYS A 231 -0.61 -23.55 4.95
CA LYS A 231 -0.95 -24.76 5.66
C LYS A 231 0.09 -25.07 6.72
N MET A 232 -0.36 -25.24 7.95
CA MET A 232 0.51 -25.58 9.07
C MET A 232 0.99 -27.02 8.98
N MET A 233 2.30 -27.21 9.03
CA MET A 233 2.95 -28.53 9.07
C MET A 233 3.31 -28.91 10.51
N LYS A 234 3.82 -27.95 11.28
CA LYS A 234 4.23 -28.17 12.67
C LYS A 234 3.96 -26.92 13.48
N LYS A 235 3.14 -27.05 14.51
CA LYS A 235 2.92 -25.97 15.48
C LYS A 235 4.12 -25.83 16.39
N GLY A 236 4.70 -24.64 16.48
CA GLY A 236 5.73 -24.28 17.43
C GLY A 236 5.18 -23.43 18.59
N LYS A 237 6.03 -23.15 19.57
CA LYS A 237 5.63 -22.31 20.72
C LYS A 237 5.42 -20.85 20.28
N GLU A 238 6.34 -20.28 19.53
CA GLU A 238 6.37 -18.89 19.09
C GLU A 238 6.20 -18.79 17.56
N PHE A 239 6.92 -19.62 16.81
CA PHE A 239 6.87 -19.73 15.36
C PHE A 239 6.38 -21.12 14.96
N SER A 240 5.51 -21.18 13.97
CA SER A 240 5.01 -22.43 13.38
C SER A 240 5.58 -22.61 11.98
N GLN A 241 5.93 -23.86 11.65
CA GLN A 241 6.36 -24.23 10.30
C GLN A 241 5.12 -24.41 9.43
N CYS A 242 5.01 -23.59 8.42
CA CYS A 242 3.93 -23.59 7.45
C CYS A 242 4.48 -23.71 6.04
N TYR A 243 3.63 -24.05 5.09
CA TYR A 243 3.96 -23.83 3.67
C TYR A 243 2.89 -22.94 3.02
N ARG A 244 3.32 -22.12 2.09
CA ARG A 244 2.44 -21.30 1.25
C ARG A 244 1.71 -22.21 0.27
N VAL A 245 0.38 -22.09 0.17
CA VAL A 245 -0.45 -23.02 -0.60
C VAL A 245 -0.18 -22.93 -2.10
N SER A 246 0.16 -21.72 -2.60
CA SER A 246 0.36 -21.46 -4.03
C SER A 246 1.57 -22.19 -4.64
N ASP A 247 2.68 -22.35 -3.92
CA ASP A 247 3.95 -22.88 -4.44
C ASP A 247 4.65 -23.86 -3.51
N HIS A 248 4.05 -24.20 -2.36
CA HIS A 248 4.56 -25.13 -1.36
C HIS A 248 5.90 -24.72 -0.71
N VAL A 249 6.27 -23.45 -0.80
CA VAL A 249 7.46 -22.93 -0.13
C VAL A 249 7.25 -22.96 1.38
N MET A 250 8.21 -23.57 2.10
CA MET A 250 8.21 -23.63 3.57
C MET A 250 8.62 -22.30 4.14
N ILE A 251 7.92 -21.88 5.19
CA ILE A 251 8.17 -20.60 5.87
C ILE A 251 7.86 -20.74 7.36
N SER A 252 8.70 -20.12 8.20
CA SER A 252 8.52 -20.05 9.64
C SER A 252 7.67 -18.81 10.00
N ILE A 253 6.44 -18.99 10.46
CA ILE A 253 5.51 -17.89 10.71
C ILE A 253 5.30 -17.71 12.21
N LYS A 254 5.48 -16.47 12.71
CA LYS A 254 5.13 -16.06 14.07
C LYS A 254 3.65 -16.29 14.31
N ASN A 255 3.29 -16.96 15.41
CA ASN A 255 1.92 -17.44 15.63
C ASN A 255 0.87 -16.32 15.61
N GLU A 256 1.22 -15.10 16.02
CA GLU A 256 0.35 -13.94 15.99
C GLU A 256 -0.03 -13.47 14.58
N PHE A 257 0.74 -13.90 13.55
CA PHE A 257 0.42 -13.65 12.15
C PHE A 257 -0.47 -14.71 11.52
N LEU A 258 -0.85 -15.76 12.27
CA LEU A 258 -1.71 -16.80 11.75
C LEU A 258 -3.16 -16.60 12.20
N TYR A 259 -4.10 -16.64 11.25
CA TYR A 259 -5.52 -16.62 11.55
C TYR A 259 -6.30 -17.60 10.67
N GLU A 260 -7.40 -18.14 11.22
CA GLU A 260 -8.28 -19.06 10.51
C GLU A 260 -9.52 -18.33 9.98
N ARG A 261 -9.88 -18.60 8.73
CA ARG A 261 -11.11 -18.13 8.09
C ARG A 261 -11.69 -19.22 7.21
N ASN A 262 -12.96 -19.60 7.39
CA ASN A 262 -13.66 -20.62 6.61
C ASN A 262 -12.89 -21.96 6.55
N HIS A 263 -12.31 -22.41 7.66
CA HIS A 263 -11.46 -23.62 7.77
C HIS A 263 -10.16 -23.59 6.98
N HIS A 264 -9.72 -22.44 6.53
CA HIS A 264 -8.42 -22.20 5.90
C HIS A 264 -7.57 -21.32 6.78
N LEU A 265 -6.28 -21.57 6.81
CA LEU A 265 -5.28 -20.79 7.56
C LEU A 265 -4.63 -19.76 6.64
N TYR A 266 -4.48 -18.54 7.14
CA TYR A 266 -3.89 -17.43 6.41
C TYR A 266 -2.82 -16.73 7.25
N CYS A 267 -1.81 -16.17 6.57
CA CYS A 267 -0.99 -15.13 7.15
C CYS A 267 -1.77 -13.80 7.16
N LEU A 268 -1.68 -13.07 8.25
CA LEU A 268 -2.47 -11.87 8.50
C LEU A 268 -2.15 -10.74 7.53
N ASP A 269 -0.87 -10.63 7.13
CA ASP A 269 -0.38 -9.57 6.27
C ASP A 269 0.94 -9.98 5.59
N ASP A 270 1.59 -9.04 4.87
CA ASP A 270 2.93 -9.25 4.34
C ASP A 270 3.88 -9.63 5.47
N TYR A 271 4.66 -10.65 5.24
CA TYR A 271 5.48 -11.29 6.25
C TYR A 271 6.77 -11.84 5.66
N THR A 272 7.86 -11.83 6.44
CA THR A 272 9.08 -12.56 6.13
C THR A 272 9.59 -13.31 7.36
N ASP A 273 10.22 -14.47 7.14
CA ASP A 273 10.91 -15.23 8.18
C ASP A 273 12.40 -14.85 8.31
N HIS A 274 12.81 -13.78 7.64
CA HIS A 274 14.17 -13.25 7.71
C HIS A 274 14.55 -12.85 9.15
N TRP A 275 15.73 -13.30 9.60
CA TRP A 275 16.36 -12.82 10.81
C TRP A 275 17.30 -11.68 10.46
N PHE A 276 17.11 -10.54 11.11
CA PHE A 276 17.83 -9.31 10.80
C PHE A 276 19.34 -9.47 11.02
N ILE A 277 20.12 -8.93 10.12
CA ILE A 277 21.59 -8.93 10.14
C ILE A 277 22.05 -7.49 10.28
N GLY A 278 22.91 -7.21 11.27
CA GLY A 278 23.42 -5.85 11.47
C GLY A 278 24.48 -5.79 12.55
N GLU A 279 25.26 -4.73 12.52
CA GLU A 279 26.30 -4.47 13.52
C GLU A 279 25.71 -3.77 14.76
N LYS A 280 26.37 -3.94 15.88
CA LYS A 280 26.07 -3.17 17.10
C LYS A 280 26.07 -1.66 16.79
N GLY A 281 25.06 -0.95 17.30
CA GLY A 281 24.89 0.48 17.10
C GLY A 281 24.08 0.83 15.84
N THR A 282 23.64 -0.17 15.03
CA THR A 282 22.76 0.07 13.90
C THR A 282 21.41 0.58 14.40
N GLU A 283 20.97 1.72 13.89
CA GLU A 283 19.61 2.23 14.11
C GLU A 283 18.62 1.45 13.22
N VAL A 284 17.56 0.96 13.84
CA VAL A 284 16.47 0.25 13.17
C VAL A 284 15.13 0.88 13.53
N LYS A 285 14.15 0.79 12.65
CA LYS A 285 12.76 1.18 12.92
C LYS A 285 12.00 -0.02 13.46
N ILE A 286 11.24 0.15 14.53
CA ILE A 286 10.46 -0.90 15.17
C ILE A 286 9.07 -0.97 14.55
N ALA A 287 8.84 -1.95 13.70
CA ALA A 287 7.55 -2.17 13.03
C ALA A 287 6.52 -2.84 13.96
N GLY A 288 6.97 -3.59 14.94
CA GLY A 288 6.10 -4.22 15.96
C GLY A 288 6.86 -5.07 16.95
N VAL A 289 6.24 -5.28 18.12
CA VAL A 289 6.76 -6.15 19.20
C VAL A 289 5.77 -7.31 19.38
N TYR A 290 6.28 -8.54 19.35
CA TYR A 290 5.49 -9.78 19.39
C TYR A 290 6.11 -10.76 20.42
N GLY A 291 5.68 -10.66 21.67
CA GLY A 291 6.31 -11.40 22.78
C GLY A 291 7.77 -10.96 22.99
N HIS A 292 8.71 -11.88 22.88
CA HIS A 292 10.16 -11.63 23.00
C HIS A 292 10.84 -11.32 21.66
N TYR A 293 10.07 -11.01 20.63
CA TYR A 293 10.59 -10.74 19.29
C TYR A 293 10.13 -9.39 18.78
N VAL A 294 11.04 -8.70 18.13
CA VAL A 294 10.79 -7.38 17.54
C VAL A 294 10.94 -7.49 16.03
N TYR A 295 9.98 -6.95 15.29
CA TYR A 295 10.03 -6.86 13.84
C TYR A 295 10.60 -5.51 13.46
N VAL A 296 11.74 -5.48 12.78
CA VAL A 296 12.51 -4.27 12.53
C VAL A 296 12.73 -4.01 11.04
N ILE A 297 13.02 -2.75 10.73
CA ILE A 297 13.29 -2.25 9.39
C ILE A 297 14.55 -1.41 9.40
N CYS A 298 15.48 -1.68 8.48
CA CYS A 298 16.61 -0.81 8.17
C CYS A 298 16.89 -0.84 6.66
N GLY A 299 16.63 0.28 5.99
CA GLY A 299 16.64 0.31 4.51
C GLY A 299 15.73 -0.75 3.90
N ALA A 300 16.26 -1.51 2.96
CA ALA A 300 15.53 -2.60 2.30
C ALA A 300 15.42 -3.89 3.13
N GLN A 301 16.07 -3.96 4.29
CA GLN A 301 16.04 -5.13 5.16
C GLN A 301 14.88 -5.01 6.15
N VAL A 302 14.02 -6.03 6.17
CA VAL A 302 12.95 -6.21 7.15
C VAL A 302 13.13 -7.58 7.78
N GLY A 303 13.09 -7.70 9.11
CA GLY A 303 13.32 -8.99 9.75
C GLY A 303 13.10 -8.99 11.24
N TRP A 304 13.35 -10.14 11.84
CA TRP A 304 13.17 -10.43 13.26
C TRP A 304 14.46 -10.23 14.05
N VAL A 305 14.35 -9.65 15.23
CA VAL A 305 15.40 -9.63 16.27
C VAL A 305 14.79 -10.09 17.59
N ASN A 306 15.64 -10.59 18.54
CA ASN A 306 15.14 -10.79 19.89
C ASN A 306 15.01 -9.45 20.60
N GLU A 307 14.04 -9.31 21.49
CA GLU A 307 13.82 -8.10 22.26
C GLU A 307 15.06 -7.68 23.07
N GLU A 308 15.84 -8.65 23.60
CA GLU A 308 17.07 -8.41 24.34
C GLU A 308 18.24 -7.86 23.50
N ASP A 309 18.13 -7.88 22.18
CA ASP A 309 19.18 -7.48 21.23
C ASP A 309 19.02 -6.03 20.74
N ILE A 310 18.00 -5.33 21.23
CA ILE A 310 17.66 -3.95 20.84
C ILE A 310 17.35 -3.09 22.06
N ASP A 311 17.84 -1.85 22.07
CA ASP A 311 17.60 -0.82 23.09
C ASP A 311 16.59 0.24 22.59
#